data_bdc0c9d66218dd965a347566dfd15d34
#
_entry.id   bdc0c9d66218dd965a347566dfd15d34
#
_cell.length_a   1.000
_cell.length_b   1.000
_cell.length_c   1.000
_cell.angle_alpha   90.00
_cell.angle_beta   90.00
_cell.angle_gamma   90.00
#
_symmetry.space_group_name_H-M   'P 1'
#
loop_
_entity.id
_entity.type
_entity.pdbx_description
1 polymer ?
#
loop_
_entity_poly.entity_id
_entity_poly.type
_entity_poly.pdbx_seq_one_letter_code
_entity_poly.pdbx_strand_id
1 'polypeptide(L)'
;KWHAMEEIEHKGVAYDTWLHATKDWTRWKRWKVKSIMMLLVSKNFWVNRYKGVIELLRQDGITGAKAHLGLLWFLFGGPGAIRKLMIPWATFFLPGFHPWNHDDRNLINMAESDYEAARMPKALAA
;
A
#
# COMPACT_ATOMS: atom_id res chain seq x y z
N LYS A 1 -12.81 -0.75 -6.79
CA LYS A 1 -12.94 0.59 -6.15
C LYS A 1 -13.58 0.48 -4.77
N TRP A 2 -14.74 -0.18 -4.62
CA TRP A 2 -15.43 -0.33 -3.32
C TRP A 2 -14.51 -0.89 -2.22
N HIS A 3 -13.88 -2.02 -2.44
CA HIS A 3 -12.95 -2.63 -1.48
C HIS A 3 -11.80 -1.70 -1.06
N ALA A 4 -11.29 -0.87 -1.99
CA ALA A 4 -10.25 0.10 -1.65
C ALA A 4 -10.74 1.22 -0.72
N MET A 5 -12.02 1.59 -0.79
CA MET A 5 -12.63 2.56 0.15
C MET A 5 -12.72 1.95 1.55
N GLU A 6 -13.22 0.72 1.68
CA GLU A 6 -13.28 0.00 2.95
C GLU A 6 -11.89 -0.13 3.60
N GLU A 7 -10.85 -0.42 2.81
CA GLU A 7 -9.47 -0.49 3.32
C GLU A 7 -8.97 0.87 3.85
N ILE A 8 -9.35 1.99 3.20
CA ILE A 8 -9.01 3.32 3.70
C ILE A 8 -9.76 3.62 5.01
N GLU A 9 -11.04 3.30 5.11
CA GLU A 9 -11.84 3.49 6.33
C GLU A 9 -11.30 2.66 7.51
N HIS A 10 -10.82 1.46 7.24
CA HIS A 10 -10.34 0.55 8.26
C HIS A 10 -8.82 0.62 8.52
N LYS A 11 -8.09 1.49 7.81
CA LYS A 11 -6.61 1.57 7.88
C LYS A 11 -6.05 1.77 9.29
N GLY A 12 -6.82 2.38 10.17
CA GLY A 12 -6.43 2.63 11.58
C GLY A 12 -6.69 1.47 12.52
N VAL A 13 -7.67 0.59 12.23
CA VAL A 13 -8.19 -0.41 13.17
C VAL A 13 -7.10 -1.34 13.71
N ALA A 14 -6.30 -1.92 12.82
CA ALA A 14 -5.22 -2.82 13.22
C ALA A 14 -4.15 -2.10 14.05
N TYR A 15 -3.85 -0.85 13.69
CA TYR A 15 -2.87 -0.04 14.39
C TYR A 15 -3.35 0.36 15.79
N ASP A 16 -4.62 0.76 15.92
CA ASP A 16 -5.23 1.11 17.21
C ASP A 16 -5.34 -0.11 18.13
N THR A 17 -5.70 -1.26 17.58
CA THR A 17 -5.71 -2.53 18.32
C THR A 17 -4.32 -2.85 18.85
N TRP A 18 -3.29 -2.69 18.02
CA TRP A 18 -1.91 -2.88 18.45
C TRP A 18 -1.48 -1.87 19.52
N LEU A 19 -1.85 -0.59 19.40
CA LEU A 19 -1.59 0.43 20.42
C LEU A 19 -2.25 0.07 21.74
N HIS A 20 -3.49 -0.40 21.71
CA HIS A 20 -4.22 -0.86 22.89
C HIS A 20 -3.56 -2.08 23.53
N ALA A 21 -3.22 -3.09 22.75
CA ALA A 21 -2.58 -4.31 23.23
C ALA A 21 -1.18 -4.06 23.84
N THR A 22 -0.53 -2.98 23.44
CA THR A 22 0.82 -2.62 23.91
C THR A 22 0.84 -1.37 24.80
N LYS A 23 -0.30 -1.00 25.39
CA LYS A 23 -0.44 0.23 26.21
C LYS A 23 0.59 0.30 27.35
N ASP A 24 0.94 -0.84 27.94
CA ASP A 24 1.88 -0.95 29.06
C ASP A 24 3.37 -0.99 28.61
N TRP A 25 3.62 -0.95 27.32
CA TRP A 25 4.97 -0.90 26.81
C TRP A 25 5.51 0.54 26.82
N THR A 26 6.83 0.68 27.02
CA THR A 26 7.49 1.97 26.85
C THR A 26 7.37 2.44 25.38
N ARG A 27 7.33 3.75 25.17
CA ARG A 27 7.26 4.33 23.80
C ARG A 27 8.40 3.83 22.91
N TRP A 28 9.60 3.68 23.48
CA TRP A 28 10.77 3.15 22.76
C TRP A 28 10.59 1.69 22.34
N LYS A 29 10.11 0.83 23.24
CA LYS A 29 9.85 -0.58 22.93
C LYS A 29 8.80 -0.71 21.80
N ARG A 30 7.70 0.04 21.90
CA ARG A 30 6.67 0.10 20.86
C ARG A 30 7.24 0.53 19.51
N TRP A 31 7.97 1.63 19.47
CA TRP A 31 8.60 2.13 18.25
C TRP A 31 9.55 1.11 17.63
N LYS A 32 10.42 0.49 18.42
CA LYS A 32 11.39 -0.51 17.97
C LYS A 32 10.69 -1.73 17.35
N VAL A 33 9.71 -2.30 18.05
CA VAL A 33 8.96 -3.48 17.57
C VAL A 33 8.18 -3.14 16.30
N LYS A 34 7.47 -2.02 16.27
CA LYS A 34 6.77 -1.53 15.08
C LYS A 34 7.71 -1.44 13.87
N SER A 35 8.87 -0.83 14.04
CA SER A 35 9.85 -0.63 12.97
C SER A 35 10.42 -1.95 12.45
N ILE A 36 10.79 -2.86 13.35
CA ILE A 36 11.29 -4.19 12.97
C ILE A 36 10.22 -4.98 12.20
N MET A 37 8.98 -4.98 12.70
CA MET A 37 7.87 -5.68 12.03
C MET A 37 7.61 -5.12 10.64
N MET A 38 7.63 -3.79 10.46
CA MET A 38 7.47 -3.18 9.14
C MET A 38 8.57 -3.61 8.17
N LEU A 39 9.83 -3.65 8.62
CA LEU A 39 10.95 -4.11 7.79
C LEU A 39 10.80 -5.58 7.38
N LEU A 40 10.42 -6.45 8.34
CA LEU A 40 10.22 -7.88 8.06
C LEU A 40 9.05 -8.12 7.10
N VAL A 41 7.93 -7.45 7.32
CA VAL A 41 6.76 -7.54 6.42
C VAL A 41 7.10 -7.01 5.04
N SER A 42 7.77 -5.85 4.95
CA SER A 42 8.21 -5.28 3.68
C SER A 42 9.14 -6.22 2.93
N LYS A 43 10.15 -6.78 3.61
CA LYS A 43 11.05 -7.77 3.00
C LYS A 43 10.29 -8.97 2.43
N ASN A 44 9.42 -9.59 3.24
CA ASN A 44 8.66 -10.76 2.82
C ASN A 44 7.70 -10.44 1.67
N PHE A 45 7.02 -9.29 1.74
CA PHE A 45 6.15 -8.82 0.67
C PHE A 45 6.91 -8.68 -0.64
N TRP A 46 8.03 -7.95 -0.64
CA TRP A 46 8.80 -7.70 -1.86
C TRP A 46 9.41 -8.97 -2.44
N VAL A 47 9.95 -9.85 -1.61
CA VAL A 47 10.49 -11.14 -2.07
C VAL A 47 9.41 -11.99 -2.73
N ASN A 48 8.24 -12.09 -2.12
CA ASN A 48 7.15 -12.90 -2.66
C ASN A 48 6.55 -12.27 -3.93
N ARG A 49 6.37 -10.95 -3.96
CA ARG A 49 5.88 -10.25 -5.17
C ARG A 49 6.88 -10.36 -6.32
N TYR A 50 8.15 -10.17 -6.04
CA TYR A 50 9.21 -10.33 -7.04
C TYR A 50 9.19 -11.73 -7.68
N LYS A 51 9.17 -12.78 -6.85
CA LYS A 51 9.09 -14.16 -7.33
C LYS A 51 7.82 -14.40 -8.16
N GLY A 52 6.68 -13.93 -7.68
CA GLY A 52 5.41 -14.08 -8.40
C GLY A 52 5.40 -13.38 -9.76
N VAL A 53 5.94 -12.16 -9.84
CA VAL A 53 6.01 -11.42 -11.12
C VAL A 53 6.96 -12.09 -12.10
N ILE A 54 8.14 -12.55 -11.64
CA ILE A 54 9.07 -13.28 -12.50
C ILE A 54 8.45 -14.57 -13.04
N GLU A 55 7.68 -15.29 -12.21
CA GLU A 55 6.98 -16.49 -12.67
C GLU A 55 5.90 -16.18 -13.72
N LEU A 56 5.12 -15.11 -13.55
CA LEU A 56 4.16 -14.66 -14.55
C LEU A 56 4.86 -14.28 -15.88
N LEU A 57 5.95 -13.52 -15.81
CA LEU A 57 6.74 -13.17 -16.98
C LEU A 57 7.29 -14.42 -17.69
N ARG A 58 7.68 -15.45 -16.94
CA ARG A 58 8.14 -16.73 -17.48
C ARG A 58 7.02 -17.44 -18.25
N GLN A 59 5.79 -17.41 -17.76
CA GLN A 59 4.62 -17.97 -18.45
C GLN A 59 4.32 -17.23 -19.76
N ASP A 60 4.59 -15.92 -19.82
CA ASP A 60 4.48 -15.10 -21.02
C ASP A 60 5.73 -15.24 -21.96
N GLY A 61 6.64 -16.17 -21.68
CA GLY A 61 7.84 -16.39 -22.48
C GLY A 61 8.96 -15.35 -22.27
N ILE A 62 8.81 -14.44 -21.30
CA ILE A 62 9.83 -13.43 -20.96
C ILE A 62 10.71 -13.98 -19.85
N THR A 63 11.94 -14.34 -20.18
CA THR A 63 12.86 -15.02 -19.26
C THR A 63 14.23 -14.34 -19.17
N GLY A 64 15.06 -14.82 -18.23
CA GLY A 64 16.45 -14.39 -18.07
C GLY A 64 16.59 -12.90 -17.73
N ALA A 65 17.68 -12.29 -18.16
CA ALA A 65 18.00 -10.89 -17.85
C ALA A 65 16.89 -9.91 -18.27
N LYS A 66 16.19 -10.19 -19.38
CA LYS A 66 15.11 -9.34 -19.88
C LYS A 66 13.96 -9.21 -18.87
N ALA A 67 13.57 -10.31 -18.22
CA ALA A 67 12.51 -10.30 -17.19
C ALA A 67 12.94 -9.46 -15.98
N HIS A 68 14.15 -9.68 -15.49
CA HIS A 68 14.66 -8.97 -14.31
C HIS A 68 14.86 -7.47 -14.56
N LEU A 69 15.49 -7.11 -15.67
CA LEU A 69 15.73 -5.70 -16.04
C LEU A 69 14.40 -4.96 -16.34
N GLY A 70 13.47 -5.63 -17.01
CA GLY A 70 12.14 -5.08 -17.26
C GLY A 70 11.38 -4.80 -15.97
N LEU A 71 11.42 -5.72 -15.01
CA LEU A 71 10.81 -5.54 -13.70
C LEU A 71 11.49 -4.40 -12.92
N LEU A 72 12.83 -4.35 -12.90
CA LEU A 72 13.56 -3.25 -12.24
C LEU A 72 13.24 -1.90 -12.87
N TRP A 73 13.15 -1.82 -14.19
CA TRP A 73 12.73 -0.60 -14.88
C TRP A 73 11.30 -0.19 -14.50
N PHE A 74 10.36 -1.13 -14.44
CA PHE A 74 8.98 -0.87 -14.01
C PHE A 74 8.92 -0.33 -12.58
N LEU A 75 9.71 -0.90 -11.67
CA LEU A 75 9.70 -0.52 -10.25
C LEU A 75 10.38 0.82 -10.00
N PHE A 76 11.53 1.08 -10.63
CA PHE A 76 12.39 2.23 -10.32
C PHE A 76 12.52 3.24 -11.48
N GLY A 77 12.24 2.81 -12.71
CA GLY A 77 12.39 3.62 -13.92
C GLY A 77 11.16 4.46 -14.26
N GLY A 78 10.67 4.35 -15.52
CA GLY A 78 9.58 5.16 -16.06
C GLY A 78 8.30 5.16 -15.24
N PRO A 79 7.62 4.01 -15.00
CA PRO A 79 6.44 3.95 -14.13
C PRO A 79 6.76 4.31 -12.68
N GLY A 80 7.91 3.85 -12.17
CA GLY A 80 8.45 4.19 -10.86
C GLY A 80 7.52 3.85 -9.71
N ALA A 81 6.87 2.69 -9.75
CA ALA A 81 5.87 2.29 -8.77
C ALA A 81 6.36 2.40 -7.33
N ILE A 82 7.61 1.97 -7.05
CA ILE A 82 8.18 2.05 -5.70
C ILE A 82 8.44 3.49 -5.28
N ARG A 83 8.87 4.37 -6.18
CA ARG A 83 9.20 5.77 -5.83
C ARG A 83 8.02 6.50 -5.17
N LYS A 84 6.80 6.22 -5.63
CA LYS A 84 5.57 6.81 -5.07
C LYS A 84 5.27 6.28 -3.66
N LEU A 85 5.70 5.07 -3.35
CA LEU A 85 5.45 4.42 -2.07
C LEU A 85 6.53 4.71 -1.03
N MET A 86 7.73 5.17 -1.44
CA MET A 86 8.86 5.38 -0.54
C MET A 86 8.58 6.38 0.58
N ILE A 87 7.95 7.51 0.26
CA ILE A 87 7.64 8.55 1.27
C ILE A 87 6.60 8.04 2.26
N PRO A 88 5.41 7.55 1.86
CA PRO A 88 4.45 6.97 2.80
C PRO A 88 5.04 5.83 3.64
N TRP A 89 5.86 4.98 3.05
CA TRP A 89 6.53 3.90 3.77
C TRP A 89 7.52 4.43 4.82
N ALA A 90 8.32 5.45 4.47
CA ALA A 90 9.30 6.04 5.38
C ALA A 90 8.64 6.76 6.56
N THR A 91 7.49 7.40 6.36
CA THR A 91 6.76 8.08 7.44
C THR A 91 6.29 7.12 8.54
N PHE A 92 6.12 5.83 8.22
CA PHE A 92 5.75 4.81 9.20
C PHE A 92 6.78 4.70 10.35
N PHE A 93 8.05 4.98 10.08
CA PHE A 93 9.13 4.91 11.07
C PHE A 93 9.21 6.14 11.97
N LEU A 94 8.48 7.19 11.68
CA LEU A 94 8.50 8.39 12.50
C LEU A 94 7.90 8.13 13.89
N PRO A 95 8.46 8.74 14.94
CA PRO A 95 7.81 8.80 16.24
C PRO A 95 6.46 9.49 16.12
N GLY A 96 5.42 8.91 16.74
CA GLY A 96 4.06 9.49 16.67
C GLY A 96 3.31 9.20 15.36
N PHE A 97 3.86 8.38 14.46
CA PHE A 97 3.12 7.95 13.27
C PHE A 97 1.79 7.29 13.68
N HIS A 98 0.75 7.67 12.96
CA HIS A 98 -0.54 6.99 12.96
C HIS A 98 -1.07 6.94 11.51
N PRO A 99 -1.78 5.85 11.08
CA PRO A 99 -2.33 5.77 9.73
C PRO A 99 -3.22 6.96 9.35
N TRP A 100 -3.93 7.55 10.31
CA TRP A 100 -4.75 8.75 10.10
C TRP A 100 -3.97 10.05 9.90
N ASN A 101 -2.63 10.04 10.02
CA ASN A 101 -1.80 11.21 9.67
C ASN A 101 -1.78 11.46 8.14
N HIS A 102 -2.19 10.46 7.34
CA HIS A 102 -2.40 10.62 5.90
C HIS A 102 -3.88 10.90 5.64
N ASP A 103 -4.17 12.05 5.07
CA ASP A 103 -5.55 12.43 4.70
C ASP A 103 -5.89 11.87 3.31
N ASP A 104 -6.68 10.81 3.29
CA ASP A 104 -7.13 10.13 2.08
C ASP A 104 -8.59 10.46 1.72
N ARG A 105 -9.21 11.45 2.37
CA ARG A 105 -10.62 11.84 2.14
C ARG A 105 -10.89 12.17 0.68
N ASN A 106 -9.94 12.82 0.01
CA ASN A 106 -10.08 13.12 -1.40
C ASN A 106 -10.22 11.85 -2.27
N LEU A 107 -9.54 10.77 -1.91
CA LEU A 107 -9.63 9.49 -2.63
C LEU A 107 -11.00 8.84 -2.41
N ILE A 108 -11.56 8.95 -1.20
CA ILE A 108 -12.90 8.47 -0.88
C ILE A 108 -13.93 9.26 -1.69
N ASN A 109 -13.91 10.60 -1.62
CA ASN A 109 -14.83 11.48 -2.35
C ASN A 109 -14.79 11.23 -3.87
N MET A 110 -13.60 11.05 -4.45
CA MET A 110 -13.46 10.69 -5.87
C MET A 110 -14.05 9.33 -6.20
N ALA A 111 -13.89 8.34 -5.33
CA ALA A 111 -14.44 7.01 -5.54
C ALA A 111 -15.97 7.01 -5.40
N GLU A 112 -16.53 7.77 -4.47
CA GLU A 112 -17.98 7.95 -4.30
C GLU A 112 -18.59 8.65 -5.51
N SER A 113 -18.01 9.77 -5.97
CA SER A 113 -18.50 10.49 -7.15
C SER A 113 -18.48 9.61 -8.42
N ASP A 114 -17.43 8.83 -8.61
CA ASP A 114 -17.34 7.85 -9.71
C ASP A 114 -18.41 6.76 -9.59
N TYR A 115 -18.71 6.32 -8.38
CA TYR A 115 -19.73 5.30 -8.11
C TYR A 115 -21.13 5.85 -8.40
N GLU A 116 -21.44 7.04 -7.94
CA GLU A 116 -22.72 7.72 -8.21
C GLU A 116 -22.91 7.97 -9.71
N ALA A 117 -21.88 8.47 -10.39
CA ALA A 117 -21.93 8.66 -11.85
C ALA A 117 -22.18 7.34 -12.60
N ALA A 118 -21.62 6.23 -12.13
CA ALA A 118 -21.84 4.91 -12.74
C ALA A 118 -23.25 4.34 -12.46
N ARG A 119 -23.92 4.79 -11.39
CA ARG A 119 -25.30 4.39 -11.05
C ARG A 119 -26.38 5.21 -11.73
N MET A 120 -26.04 6.43 -12.18
CA MET A 120 -27.03 7.23 -12.91
C MET A 120 -27.44 6.55 -14.22
N PRO A 121 -28.75 6.38 -14.49
CA PRO A 121 -29.19 5.85 -15.77
C PRO A 121 -28.72 6.75 -16.90
N LYS A 122 -28.16 6.17 -17.96
CA LYS A 122 -27.73 6.89 -19.17
C LYS A 122 -28.83 7.78 -19.82
N ALA A 123 -30.08 7.65 -19.37
CA ALA A 123 -31.23 8.41 -19.87
C ALA A 123 -31.29 9.89 -19.41
N LEU A 124 -30.46 10.30 -18.44
CA LEU A 124 -30.41 11.69 -17.95
C LEU A 124 -29.19 12.48 -18.43
N ALA A 125 -28.36 11.89 -19.29
CA ALA A 125 -27.13 12.51 -19.83
C ALA A 125 -27.26 12.94 -21.30
N ALA A 126 -28.51 13.07 -21.81
CA ALA A 126 -28.79 13.57 -23.16
C ALA A 126 -29.48 14.93 -23.15
#